data_02e320d606554edf9b953f8005030c77
#
_entry.id   02e320d606554edf9b953f8005030c77
#
_cell.length_a   1.000
_cell.length_b   1.000
_cell.length_c   1.000
_cell.angle_alpha   90.00
_cell.angle_beta   90.00
_cell.angle_gamma   90.00
#
_symmetry.space_group_name_H-M   'P 1'
#
loop_
_entity.id
_entity.type
_entity.pdbx_description
1 polymer ?
#
loop_
_entity_poly.entity_id
_entity_poly.type
_entity_poly.pdbx_seq_one_letter_code
_entity_poly.pdbx_strand_id
1 'polypeptide(L)'
;SGKVEIELVQYKPEAVDIFEQFQDEFNATHDDIYLKIDSPNDAMTILKTRFIREDNPDIIGIGGDINYSNFLDADMLMDISDFEGLNDIKEKYLEMNKDLEYVPKDGVYAVPYMANAAGILFNRDMFEEHGWEIPTTWTEFTNLCDQIQSEGIQPLYFGFKDTWTTLAPWNAIAVSLCDSDLTYQVNSGKTTFAENYREVAEKEKALLTYGQK
;
A
#
# COMPACT_ATOMS: atom_id res chain seq x y z
N SER A 1 33.51 -19.74 7.03
CA SER A 1 33.16 -18.71 6.08
C SER A 1 33.19 -17.36 6.76
N GLY A 2 34.04 -16.43 6.35
CA GLY A 2 34.21 -15.12 6.97
C GLY A 2 33.22 -14.04 6.46
N LYS A 3 32.07 -14.43 5.90
CA LYS A 3 31.06 -13.48 5.40
C LYS A 3 30.22 -12.93 6.53
N VAL A 4 29.88 -11.65 6.47
CA VAL A 4 28.89 -11.02 7.34
C VAL A 4 27.51 -11.41 6.83
N GLU A 5 26.68 -12.01 7.68
CA GLU A 5 25.28 -12.31 7.33
C GLU A 5 24.39 -11.09 7.61
N ILE A 6 23.57 -10.70 6.63
CA ILE A 6 22.55 -9.67 6.73
C ILE A 6 21.19 -10.32 6.48
N GLU A 7 20.27 -10.12 7.41
CA GLU A 7 18.91 -10.66 7.34
C GLU A 7 17.91 -9.58 6.94
N LEU A 8 17.16 -9.88 5.89
CA LEU A 8 16.01 -9.08 5.44
C LEU A 8 14.74 -9.89 5.64
N VAL A 9 13.77 -9.34 6.37
CA VAL A 9 12.42 -9.92 6.49
C VAL A 9 11.44 -9.04 5.71
N GLN A 10 10.76 -9.63 4.74
CA GLN A 10 9.79 -8.91 3.90
C GLN A 10 8.37 -9.47 4.05
N TYR A 11 7.36 -8.62 3.87
CA TYR A 11 5.97 -8.90 4.25
C TYR A 11 5.06 -9.41 3.12
N LYS A 12 5.53 -9.41 1.86
CA LYS A 12 4.73 -9.82 0.69
C LYS A 12 4.98 -11.28 0.34
N PRO A 13 4.14 -12.24 0.77
CA PRO A 13 4.34 -13.65 0.42
C PRO A 13 4.20 -13.91 -1.07
N GLU A 14 3.44 -13.09 -1.80
CA GLU A 14 3.31 -13.15 -3.26
C GLU A 14 4.59 -12.80 -4.02
N ALA A 15 5.55 -12.16 -3.36
CA ALA A 15 6.84 -11.77 -3.94
C ALA A 15 7.99 -12.69 -3.56
N VAL A 16 7.74 -13.84 -2.96
CA VAL A 16 8.78 -14.81 -2.52
C VAL A 16 9.75 -15.10 -3.65
N ASP A 17 9.26 -15.51 -4.80
CA ASP A 17 10.11 -15.96 -5.92
C ASP A 17 11.06 -14.86 -6.40
N ILE A 18 10.59 -13.61 -6.49
CA ILE A 18 11.44 -12.50 -6.93
C ILE A 18 12.47 -12.13 -5.86
N PHE A 19 12.12 -12.20 -4.58
CA PHE A 19 13.08 -11.96 -3.49
C PHE A 19 14.13 -13.08 -3.38
N GLU A 20 13.77 -14.33 -3.66
CA GLU A 20 14.75 -15.42 -3.78
C GLU A 20 15.75 -15.16 -4.91
N GLN A 21 15.28 -14.69 -6.06
CA GLN A 21 16.17 -14.29 -7.16
C GLN A 21 17.11 -13.16 -6.73
N PHE A 22 16.63 -12.13 -6.07
CA PHE A 22 17.46 -11.04 -5.56
C PHE A 22 18.50 -11.53 -4.56
N GLN A 23 18.13 -12.44 -3.67
CA GLN A 23 19.08 -13.08 -2.74
C GLN A 23 20.19 -13.81 -3.48
N ASP A 24 19.84 -14.63 -4.47
CA ASP A 24 20.79 -15.41 -5.24
C ASP A 24 21.74 -14.52 -6.04
N GLU A 25 21.20 -13.49 -6.72
CA GLU A 25 22.00 -12.53 -7.50
C GLU A 25 22.94 -11.72 -6.60
N PHE A 26 22.46 -11.25 -5.47
CA PHE A 26 23.28 -10.52 -4.51
C PHE A 26 24.42 -11.40 -3.99
N ASN A 27 24.12 -12.61 -3.56
CA ASN A 27 25.12 -13.54 -2.99
C ASN A 27 26.12 -14.05 -4.02
N ALA A 28 25.75 -14.07 -5.32
CA ALA A 28 26.66 -14.41 -6.41
C ALA A 28 27.68 -13.30 -6.72
N THR A 29 27.39 -12.06 -6.35
CA THR A 29 28.21 -10.89 -6.68
C THR A 29 28.93 -10.25 -5.49
N HIS A 30 28.69 -10.75 -4.28
CA HIS A 30 29.28 -10.23 -3.03
C HIS A 30 30.00 -11.35 -2.29
N ASP A 31 31.30 -11.19 -2.09
CA ASP A 31 32.14 -12.21 -1.47
C ASP A 31 32.24 -12.06 0.07
N ASP A 32 31.98 -10.88 0.59
CA ASP A 32 32.13 -10.49 1.99
C ASP A 32 30.83 -10.44 2.76
N ILE A 33 29.68 -10.35 2.07
CA ILE A 33 28.34 -10.30 2.65
C ILE A 33 27.51 -11.47 2.12
N TYR A 34 26.74 -12.09 3.02
CA TYR A 34 25.70 -13.05 2.70
C TYR A 34 24.33 -12.47 3.07
N LEU A 35 23.49 -12.23 2.09
CA LEU A 35 22.14 -11.77 2.27
C LEU A 35 21.19 -12.96 2.40
N LYS A 36 20.44 -13.00 3.50
CA LYS A 36 19.38 -13.95 3.75
C LYS A 36 18.04 -13.22 3.76
N ILE A 37 17.14 -13.59 2.86
CA ILE A 37 15.79 -13.02 2.79
C ILE A 37 14.78 -14.04 3.29
N ASP A 38 13.94 -13.63 4.23
CA ASP A 38 12.82 -14.39 4.73
C ASP A 38 11.51 -13.70 4.36
N SER A 39 10.54 -14.47 3.85
CA SER A 39 9.27 -13.99 3.34
C SER A 39 8.09 -14.72 4.01
N PRO A 40 7.92 -14.60 5.34
CA PRO A 40 6.88 -15.34 6.04
C PRO A 40 5.48 -14.79 5.74
N ASN A 41 4.46 -15.65 5.83
CA ASN A 41 3.07 -15.27 5.60
C ASN A 41 2.53 -14.24 6.61
N ASP A 42 3.06 -14.23 7.83
CA ASP A 42 2.64 -13.30 8.90
C ASP A 42 3.82 -12.46 9.39
N ALA A 43 4.48 -11.80 8.44
CA ALA A 43 5.70 -11.05 8.70
C ALA A 43 5.53 -9.97 9.77
N MET A 44 4.39 -9.27 9.80
CA MET A 44 4.19 -8.18 10.76
C MET A 44 4.11 -8.68 12.20
N THR A 45 3.44 -9.79 12.46
CA THR A 45 3.38 -10.42 13.78
C THR A 45 4.75 -10.94 14.19
N ILE A 46 5.47 -11.56 13.26
CA ILE A 46 6.83 -12.07 13.50
C ILE A 46 7.77 -10.93 13.83
N LEU A 47 7.77 -9.84 13.08
CA LEU A 47 8.61 -8.67 13.33
C LEU A 47 8.33 -8.04 14.70
N LYS A 48 7.07 -7.83 15.05
CA LYS A 48 6.68 -7.29 16.37
C LYS A 48 7.15 -8.18 17.50
N THR A 49 7.05 -9.50 17.35
CA THR A 49 7.52 -10.47 18.34
C THR A 49 9.05 -10.45 18.47
N ARG A 50 9.75 -10.38 17.33
CA ARG A 50 11.22 -10.30 17.32
C ARG A 50 11.73 -9.01 17.95
N PHE A 51 11.07 -7.87 17.69
CA PHE A 51 11.41 -6.60 18.32
C PHE A 51 11.26 -6.63 19.85
N ILE A 52 10.21 -7.27 20.36
CA ILE A 52 10.03 -7.44 21.81
C ILE A 52 11.15 -8.28 22.42
N ARG A 53 11.69 -9.24 21.67
CA ARG A 53 12.77 -10.13 22.10
C ARG A 53 14.17 -9.56 21.87
N GLU A 54 14.26 -8.34 21.32
CA GLU A 54 15.54 -7.73 20.92
C GLU A 54 16.33 -8.59 19.89
N ASP A 55 15.61 -9.38 19.09
CA ASP A 55 16.14 -10.23 18.01
C ASP A 55 15.75 -9.65 16.64
N ASN A 56 16.19 -8.44 16.39
CA ASN A 56 15.80 -7.69 15.21
C ASN A 56 16.51 -8.20 13.95
N PRO A 57 15.83 -8.30 12.80
CA PRO A 57 16.53 -8.42 11.53
C PRO A 57 17.26 -7.11 11.20
N ASP A 58 18.22 -7.18 10.30
CA ASP A 58 18.99 -5.99 9.87
C ASP A 58 18.17 -5.08 8.98
N ILE A 59 17.35 -5.66 8.10
CA ILE A 59 16.50 -4.93 7.16
C ILE A 59 15.07 -5.48 7.24
N ILE A 60 14.09 -4.58 7.19
CA ILE A 60 12.68 -4.94 7.12
C ILE A 60 12.05 -4.39 5.85
N GLY A 61 11.28 -5.23 5.16
CA GLY A 61 10.41 -4.84 4.05
C GLY A 61 8.97 -4.82 4.53
N ILE A 62 8.36 -3.63 4.60
CA ILE A 62 7.01 -3.43 5.13
C ILE A 62 6.16 -2.58 4.20
N GLY A 63 4.86 -2.61 4.39
CA GLY A 63 3.93 -1.74 3.66
C GLY A 63 4.06 -0.28 4.09
N GLY A 64 3.80 0.63 3.16
CA GLY A 64 3.65 2.05 3.44
C GLY A 64 2.31 2.31 4.13
N ASP A 65 2.21 2.01 5.41
CA ASP A 65 1.00 2.10 6.23
C ASP A 65 1.35 2.51 7.68
N ILE A 66 0.38 2.38 8.60
CA ILE A 66 0.57 2.72 10.01
C ILE A 66 1.72 1.96 10.68
N ASN A 67 2.08 0.77 10.19
CA ASN A 67 3.18 0.02 10.76
C ASN A 67 4.52 0.73 10.60
N TYR A 68 4.74 1.42 9.47
CA TYR A 68 5.92 2.27 9.28
C TYR A 68 6.01 3.35 10.37
N SER A 69 4.93 4.08 10.60
CA SER A 69 4.89 5.12 11.64
C SER A 69 5.11 4.54 13.03
N ASN A 70 4.51 3.40 13.34
CA ASN A 70 4.69 2.75 14.64
C ASN A 70 6.14 2.33 14.90
N PHE A 71 6.84 1.81 13.90
CA PHE A 71 8.25 1.45 14.04
C PHE A 71 9.15 2.68 14.16
N LEU A 72 8.81 3.74 13.43
CA LEU A 72 9.52 5.02 13.53
C LEU A 72 9.37 5.65 14.92
N ASP A 73 8.15 5.69 15.45
CA ASP A 73 7.86 6.26 16.78
C ASP A 73 8.50 5.45 17.91
N ALA A 74 8.73 4.16 17.69
CA ALA A 74 9.42 3.27 18.62
C ALA A 74 10.97 3.30 18.51
N ASP A 75 11.52 4.22 17.71
CA ASP A 75 12.96 4.34 17.44
C ASP A 75 13.62 3.05 16.90
N MET A 76 12.87 2.29 16.11
CA MET A 76 13.31 1.00 15.53
C MET A 76 13.96 1.13 14.17
N LEU A 77 13.90 2.32 13.56
CA LEU A 77 14.41 2.58 12.21
C LEU A 77 15.61 3.53 12.26
N MET A 78 16.62 3.22 11.46
CA MET A 78 17.81 4.04 11.33
C MET A 78 17.59 5.17 10.34
N ASP A 79 18.12 6.36 10.65
CA ASP A 79 18.21 7.44 9.68
C ASP A 79 19.23 7.09 8.59
N ILE A 80 18.76 7.06 7.35
CA ILE A 80 19.55 6.73 6.16
C ILE A 80 19.74 7.92 5.23
N SER A 81 19.56 9.15 5.71
CA SER A 81 19.65 10.37 4.92
C SER A 81 20.95 10.50 4.13
N ASP A 82 22.04 9.92 4.64
CA ASP A 82 23.38 10.00 4.04
C ASP A 82 23.61 8.91 2.96
N PHE A 83 22.63 8.07 2.70
CA PHE A 83 22.76 7.03 1.67
C PHE A 83 22.67 7.64 0.26
N GLU A 84 23.73 7.50 -0.52
CA GLU A 84 23.83 8.06 -1.88
C GLU A 84 22.72 7.53 -2.81
N GLY A 85 22.32 6.27 -2.65
CA GLY A 85 21.26 5.63 -3.44
C GLY A 85 19.89 6.32 -3.34
N LEU A 86 19.66 7.17 -2.32
CA LEU A 86 18.44 7.96 -2.23
C LEU A 86 18.28 8.97 -3.37
N ASN A 87 19.39 9.42 -3.97
CA ASN A 87 19.36 10.35 -5.10
C ASN A 87 18.74 9.74 -6.37
N ASP A 88 18.71 8.41 -6.45
CA ASP A 88 18.09 7.68 -7.56
C ASP A 88 16.59 7.46 -7.38
N ILE A 89 16.07 7.75 -6.19
CA ILE A 89 14.64 7.63 -5.87
C ILE A 89 13.92 8.91 -6.26
N LYS A 90 12.79 8.77 -6.94
CA LYS A 90 11.94 9.93 -7.26
C LYS A 90 11.46 10.60 -5.99
N GLU A 91 11.67 11.89 -5.88
CA GLU A 91 11.34 12.72 -4.72
C GLU A 91 9.91 12.50 -4.21
N LYS A 92 8.93 12.43 -5.10
CA LYS A 92 7.52 12.20 -4.74
C LYS A 92 7.29 10.93 -3.92
N TYR A 93 8.09 9.89 -4.08
CA TYR A 93 7.96 8.67 -3.29
C TYR A 93 8.59 8.80 -1.91
N LEU A 94 9.65 9.59 -1.79
CA LEU A 94 10.22 9.96 -0.49
C LEU A 94 9.24 10.86 0.28
N GLU A 95 8.59 11.81 -0.40
CA GLU A 95 7.53 12.66 0.19
C GLU A 95 6.34 11.80 0.66
N MET A 96 5.89 10.82 -0.14
CA MET A 96 4.80 9.90 0.27
C MET A 96 5.15 9.15 1.56
N ASN A 97 6.40 8.72 1.75
CA ASN A 97 6.82 8.10 3.00
C ASN A 97 6.76 9.09 4.17
N LYS A 98 7.09 10.35 3.95
CA LYS A 98 6.94 11.40 4.96
C LYS A 98 5.49 11.62 5.39
N ASP A 99 4.57 11.61 4.43
CA ASP A 99 3.13 11.74 4.69
C ASP A 99 2.55 10.59 5.53
N LEU A 100 3.23 9.44 5.57
CA LEU A 100 2.85 8.30 6.39
C LEU A 100 3.28 8.43 7.85
N GLU A 101 4.17 9.35 8.17
CA GLU A 101 4.67 9.57 9.52
C GLU A 101 3.63 10.33 10.35
N TYR A 102 3.05 9.67 11.34
CA TYR A 102 2.06 10.27 12.25
C TYR A 102 2.67 11.45 13.03
N VAL A 103 3.89 11.27 13.52
CA VAL A 103 4.74 12.31 14.06
C VAL A 103 5.95 12.47 13.13
N PRO A 104 5.99 13.50 12.27
CA PRO A 104 7.08 13.68 11.34
C PRO A 104 8.43 13.78 12.05
N LYS A 105 9.41 13.04 11.57
CA LYS A 105 10.79 13.08 12.03
C LYS A 105 11.70 13.66 10.95
N ASP A 106 12.67 14.48 11.33
CA ASP A 106 13.74 14.89 10.41
C ASP A 106 14.57 13.67 9.99
N GLY A 107 14.92 13.60 8.72
CA GLY A 107 15.68 12.48 8.17
C GLY A 107 14.88 11.59 7.22
N VAL A 108 15.50 10.52 6.75
CA VAL A 108 14.91 9.50 5.87
C VAL A 108 15.05 8.15 6.55
N TYR A 109 13.96 7.45 6.77
CA TYR A 109 13.95 6.21 7.56
C TYR A 109 13.50 4.99 6.75
N ALA A 110 13.15 5.16 5.49
CA ALA A 110 12.76 4.07 4.61
C ALA A 110 13.08 4.38 3.15
N VAL A 111 13.50 3.36 2.42
CA VAL A 111 13.64 3.41 0.95
C VAL A 111 12.37 2.88 0.31
N PRO A 112 11.62 3.70 -0.44
CA PRO A 112 10.49 3.20 -1.23
C PRO A 112 11.04 2.37 -2.40
N TYR A 113 10.70 1.09 -2.44
CA TYR A 113 11.19 0.17 -3.49
C TYR A 113 10.09 -0.36 -4.40
N MET A 114 8.83 -0.24 -3.99
CA MET A 114 7.66 -0.57 -4.80
C MET A 114 6.56 0.46 -4.60
N ALA A 115 5.84 0.76 -5.68
CA ALA A 115 4.64 1.60 -5.65
C ALA A 115 3.42 0.76 -6.03
N ASN A 116 2.32 0.96 -5.31
CA ASN A 116 1.03 0.38 -5.64
C ASN A 116 0.16 1.42 -6.36
N ALA A 117 -0.60 0.96 -7.34
CA ALA A 117 -1.63 1.77 -7.98
C ALA A 117 -2.99 1.12 -7.76
N ALA A 118 -3.95 1.89 -7.30
CA ALA A 118 -5.35 1.46 -7.24
C ALA A 118 -6.08 1.85 -8.53
N GLY A 119 -7.02 1.01 -8.95
CA GLY A 119 -7.81 1.26 -10.15
C GLY A 119 -8.94 0.26 -10.29
N ILE A 120 -9.77 0.48 -11.30
CA ILE A 120 -10.84 -0.44 -11.67
C ILE A 120 -10.38 -1.21 -12.90
N LEU A 121 -10.35 -2.53 -12.80
CA LEU A 121 -10.13 -3.40 -13.94
C LEU A 121 -11.45 -3.60 -14.69
N PHE A 122 -11.39 -3.54 -16.00
CA PHE A 122 -12.56 -3.77 -16.84
C PHE A 122 -12.25 -4.79 -17.95
N ASN A 123 -13.27 -5.54 -18.34
CA ASN A 123 -13.17 -6.50 -19.43
C ASN A 123 -13.31 -5.77 -20.76
N ARG A 124 -12.22 -5.62 -21.51
CA ARG A 124 -12.18 -4.90 -22.78
C ARG A 124 -13.11 -5.52 -23.83
N ASP A 125 -13.12 -6.83 -23.94
CA ASP A 125 -13.93 -7.53 -24.95
C ASP A 125 -15.42 -7.30 -24.71
N MET A 126 -15.86 -7.36 -23.44
CA MET A 126 -17.24 -7.04 -23.10
C MET A 126 -17.59 -5.57 -23.41
N PHE A 127 -16.71 -4.65 -23.12
CA PHE A 127 -16.93 -3.23 -23.42
C PHE A 127 -17.08 -2.99 -24.94
N GLU A 128 -16.23 -3.62 -25.74
CA GLU A 128 -16.30 -3.57 -27.20
C GLU A 128 -17.60 -4.21 -27.73
N GLU A 129 -17.96 -5.40 -27.24
CA GLU A 129 -19.14 -6.14 -27.64
C GLU A 129 -20.44 -5.36 -27.38
N HIS A 130 -20.53 -4.71 -26.20
CA HIS A 130 -21.72 -3.98 -25.78
C HIS A 130 -21.70 -2.48 -26.14
N GLY A 131 -20.58 -1.98 -26.70
CA GLY A 131 -20.42 -0.57 -27.01
C GLY A 131 -20.36 0.33 -25.78
N TRP A 132 -19.85 -0.19 -24.66
CA TRP A 132 -19.68 0.60 -23.45
C TRP A 132 -18.42 1.43 -23.53
N GLU A 133 -18.52 2.67 -23.04
CA GLU A 133 -17.39 3.59 -22.96
C GLU A 133 -16.84 3.66 -21.52
N ILE A 134 -15.52 3.86 -21.40
CA ILE A 134 -14.87 4.03 -20.08
C ILE A 134 -15.35 5.35 -19.47
N PRO A 135 -15.98 5.33 -18.28
CA PRO A 135 -16.46 6.53 -17.63
C PRO A 135 -15.29 7.37 -17.11
N THR A 136 -15.44 8.68 -17.18
CA THR A 136 -14.47 9.67 -16.69
C THR A 136 -14.97 10.48 -15.50
N THR A 137 -16.25 10.35 -15.15
CA THR A 137 -16.88 10.99 -14.00
C THR A 137 -17.65 9.98 -13.17
N TRP A 138 -17.94 10.33 -11.94
CA TRP A 138 -18.78 9.49 -11.05
C TRP A 138 -20.17 9.26 -11.64
N THR A 139 -20.78 10.29 -12.20
CA THR A 139 -22.11 10.19 -12.83
C THR A 139 -22.09 9.25 -14.03
N GLU A 140 -21.10 9.36 -14.91
CA GLU A 140 -20.92 8.44 -16.03
C GLU A 140 -20.69 7.01 -15.56
N PHE A 141 -19.92 6.83 -14.48
CA PHE A 141 -19.65 5.52 -13.88
C PHE A 141 -20.93 4.86 -13.36
N THR A 142 -21.72 5.57 -12.56
CA THR A 142 -22.97 5.04 -12.04
C THR A 142 -24.01 4.81 -13.13
N ASN A 143 -24.09 5.68 -14.15
CA ASN A 143 -24.95 5.50 -15.30
C ASN A 143 -24.56 4.24 -16.09
N LEU A 144 -23.27 3.99 -16.28
CA LEU A 144 -22.80 2.75 -16.92
C LEU A 144 -23.16 1.52 -16.08
N CYS A 145 -22.99 1.59 -14.77
CA CYS A 145 -23.39 0.50 -13.88
C CYS A 145 -24.90 0.21 -13.98
N ASP A 146 -25.74 1.25 -14.02
CA ASP A 146 -27.19 1.11 -14.19
C ASP A 146 -27.53 0.47 -15.55
N GLN A 147 -26.86 0.88 -16.62
CA GLN A 147 -27.05 0.32 -17.95
C GLN A 147 -26.68 -1.17 -17.98
N ILE A 148 -25.50 -1.53 -17.46
CA ILE A 148 -25.03 -2.92 -17.41
C ILE A 148 -26.01 -3.79 -16.61
N GLN A 149 -26.49 -3.28 -15.47
CA GLN A 149 -27.45 -3.98 -14.63
C GLN A 149 -28.80 -4.15 -15.35
N SER A 150 -29.24 -3.18 -16.14
CA SER A 150 -30.47 -3.28 -16.95
C SER A 150 -30.38 -4.33 -18.04
N GLU A 151 -29.20 -4.66 -18.49
CA GLU A 151 -28.92 -5.74 -19.46
C GLU A 151 -28.85 -7.12 -18.79
N GLY A 152 -29.07 -7.21 -17.47
CA GLY A 152 -29.03 -8.47 -16.71
C GLY A 152 -27.62 -8.92 -16.34
N ILE A 153 -26.63 -8.05 -16.47
CA ILE A 153 -25.23 -8.32 -16.16
C ILE A 153 -24.90 -7.64 -14.82
N GLN A 154 -24.07 -8.29 -13.98
CA GLN A 154 -23.56 -7.68 -12.76
C GLN A 154 -22.45 -6.69 -13.08
N PRO A 155 -22.61 -5.39 -12.74
CA PRO A 155 -21.65 -4.36 -13.11
C PRO A 155 -20.31 -4.48 -12.42
N LEU A 156 -20.30 -4.78 -11.10
CA LEU A 156 -19.11 -4.77 -10.27
C LEU A 156 -18.89 -6.11 -9.59
N TYR A 157 -17.65 -6.46 -9.41
CA TYR A 157 -17.21 -7.60 -8.62
C TYR A 157 -16.31 -7.12 -7.49
N PHE A 158 -16.61 -7.51 -6.25
CA PHE A 158 -15.84 -7.21 -5.06
C PHE A 158 -15.30 -8.48 -4.41
N GLY A 159 -14.01 -8.46 -4.04
CA GLY A 159 -13.37 -9.55 -3.31
C GLY A 159 -13.41 -9.37 -1.79
N PHE A 160 -14.52 -8.95 -1.21
CA PHE A 160 -14.64 -8.53 0.21
C PHE A 160 -14.60 -9.68 1.23
N LYS A 161 -14.09 -10.84 0.86
CA LYS A 161 -13.89 -11.94 1.79
C LYS A 161 -12.94 -11.54 2.93
N ASP A 162 -11.85 -10.89 2.60
CA ASP A 162 -10.90 -10.40 3.58
C ASP A 162 -11.20 -8.92 3.88
N THR A 163 -11.34 -8.57 5.15
CA THR A 163 -11.82 -7.26 5.61
C THR A 163 -11.01 -6.10 5.05
N TRP A 164 -9.68 -6.24 4.92
CA TRP A 164 -8.82 -5.18 4.41
C TRP A 164 -9.15 -4.80 2.95
N THR A 165 -9.71 -5.71 2.16
CA THR A 165 -10.04 -5.45 0.75
C THR A 165 -11.17 -4.44 0.58
N THR A 166 -11.98 -4.19 1.62
CA THR A 166 -13.01 -3.15 1.62
C THR A 166 -12.41 -1.74 1.61
N LEU A 167 -11.15 -1.61 2.04
CA LEU A 167 -10.45 -0.33 2.03
C LEU A 167 -10.00 0.12 0.64
N ALA A 168 -9.88 -0.78 -0.34
CA ALA A 168 -9.43 -0.41 -1.68
C ALA A 168 -10.36 0.60 -2.36
N PRO A 169 -11.68 0.35 -2.51
CA PRO A 169 -12.60 1.35 -3.05
C PRO A 169 -12.74 2.57 -2.15
N TRP A 170 -12.76 2.39 -0.82
CA TRP A 170 -12.81 3.50 0.12
C TRP A 170 -11.66 4.48 -0.08
N ASN A 171 -10.43 3.98 -0.09
CA ASN A 171 -9.25 4.81 -0.25
C ASN A 171 -9.21 5.53 -1.60
N ALA A 172 -9.58 4.84 -2.68
CA ALA A 172 -9.63 5.43 -4.01
C ALA A 172 -10.64 6.61 -4.08
N ILE A 173 -11.80 6.47 -3.45
CA ILE A 173 -12.81 7.53 -3.38
C ILE A 173 -12.33 8.65 -2.46
N ALA A 174 -11.80 8.33 -1.29
CA ALA A 174 -11.33 9.29 -0.30
C ALA A 174 -10.21 10.19 -0.83
N VAL A 175 -9.22 9.62 -1.50
CA VAL A 175 -8.13 10.38 -2.14
C VAL A 175 -8.64 11.34 -3.21
N SER A 176 -9.73 10.98 -3.88
CA SER A 176 -10.34 11.83 -4.91
C SER A 176 -11.21 12.97 -4.35
N LEU A 177 -11.75 12.83 -3.14
CA LEU A 177 -12.70 13.76 -2.55
C LEU A 177 -12.13 14.61 -1.42
N CYS A 178 -11.13 14.11 -0.71
CA CYS A 178 -10.60 14.74 0.50
C CYS A 178 -9.25 15.42 0.23
N ASP A 179 -8.93 16.42 1.05
CA ASP A 179 -7.64 17.07 1.01
C ASP A 179 -6.52 16.08 1.37
N SER A 180 -5.37 16.21 0.73
CA SER A 180 -4.23 15.32 0.95
C SER A 180 -3.68 15.37 2.37
N ASP A 181 -3.90 16.49 3.09
CA ASP A 181 -3.49 16.71 4.48
C ASP A 181 -4.61 16.49 5.50
N LEU A 182 -5.72 15.82 5.10
CA LEU A 182 -6.88 15.59 5.98
C LEU A 182 -6.49 15.01 7.34
N THR A 183 -5.58 14.04 7.36
CA THR A 183 -5.15 13.41 8.62
C THR A 183 -4.52 14.43 9.58
N TYR A 184 -3.69 15.35 9.07
CA TYR A 184 -3.13 16.44 9.87
C TYR A 184 -4.19 17.41 10.34
N GLN A 185 -5.17 17.74 9.51
CA GLN A 185 -6.28 18.60 9.89
C GLN A 185 -7.11 18.00 11.01
N VAL A 186 -7.41 16.69 10.93
CA VAL A 186 -8.14 15.98 12.00
C VAL A 186 -7.31 15.91 13.28
N ASN A 187 -6.04 15.53 13.19
CA ASN A 187 -5.15 15.43 14.35
C ASN A 187 -4.93 16.77 15.06
N SER A 188 -4.95 17.88 14.31
CA SER A 188 -4.87 19.24 14.87
C SER A 188 -6.20 19.81 15.34
N GLY A 189 -7.29 19.07 15.23
CA GLY A 189 -8.62 19.49 15.67
C GLY A 189 -9.32 20.50 14.75
N LYS A 190 -8.84 20.68 13.52
CA LYS A 190 -9.44 21.61 12.55
C LYS A 190 -10.74 21.07 11.97
N THR A 191 -10.87 19.76 11.83
CA THR A 191 -12.01 19.08 11.24
C THR A 191 -12.14 17.67 11.84
N THR A 192 -13.12 16.90 11.37
CA THR A 192 -13.32 15.51 11.77
C THR A 192 -13.37 14.57 10.56
N PHE A 193 -13.10 13.29 10.75
CA PHE A 193 -13.33 12.30 9.71
C PHE A 193 -14.81 12.21 9.30
N ALA A 194 -15.74 12.33 10.27
CA ALA A 194 -17.17 12.25 10.00
C ALA A 194 -17.65 13.34 9.01
N GLU A 195 -17.10 14.55 9.11
CA GLU A 195 -17.43 15.63 8.17
C GLU A 195 -16.90 15.37 6.76
N ASN A 196 -15.69 14.84 6.66
CA ASN A 196 -15.02 14.67 5.36
C ASN A 196 -15.31 13.33 4.68
N TYR A 197 -15.61 12.27 5.44
CA TYR A 197 -15.82 10.93 4.91
C TYR A 197 -17.30 10.57 4.66
N ARG A 198 -18.24 11.44 4.95
CA ARG A 198 -19.66 11.18 4.71
C ARG A 198 -19.93 10.88 3.24
N GLU A 199 -19.44 11.72 2.34
CA GLU A 199 -19.61 11.52 0.89
C GLU A 199 -18.89 10.26 0.39
N VAL A 200 -17.70 9.96 0.93
CA VAL A 200 -16.98 8.71 0.65
C VAL A 200 -17.82 7.50 1.01
N ALA A 201 -18.40 7.50 2.20
CA ALA A 201 -19.27 6.42 2.67
C ALA A 201 -20.54 6.26 1.81
N GLU A 202 -21.15 7.37 1.42
CA GLU A 202 -22.35 7.36 0.55
C GLU A 202 -22.02 6.78 -0.83
N LYS A 203 -20.88 7.17 -1.42
CA LYS A 203 -20.43 6.64 -2.71
C LYS A 203 -20.07 5.16 -2.63
N GLU A 204 -19.35 4.72 -1.61
CA GLU A 204 -19.04 3.30 -1.43
C GLU A 204 -20.32 2.48 -1.22
N LYS A 205 -21.26 2.97 -0.41
CA LYS A 205 -22.57 2.34 -0.23
C LYS A 205 -23.32 2.20 -1.57
N ALA A 206 -23.25 3.21 -2.44
CA ALA A 206 -23.84 3.16 -3.77
C ALA A 206 -23.19 2.06 -4.63
N LEU A 207 -21.86 1.88 -4.57
CA LEU A 207 -21.16 0.81 -5.29
C LEU A 207 -21.64 -0.58 -4.87
N LEU A 208 -21.96 -0.80 -3.61
CA LEU A 208 -22.45 -2.10 -3.12
C LEU A 208 -23.77 -2.52 -3.76
N THR A 209 -24.54 -1.59 -4.29
CA THR A 209 -25.80 -1.91 -5.03
C THR A 209 -25.54 -2.58 -6.36
N TYR A 210 -24.33 -2.44 -6.92
CA TYR A 210 -23.90 -2.97 -8.20
C TYR A 210 -23.04 -4.24 -8.09
N GLY A 211 -22.62 -4.59 -6.89
CA GLY A 211 -21.79 -5.74 -6.62
C GLY A 211 -22.58 -7.02 -6.30
N GLN A 212 -21.85 -8.05 -5.91
CA GLN A 212 -22.45 -9.28 -5.42
C GLN A 212 -23.23 -9.05 -4.12
N LYS A 213 -24.38 -9.71 -4.03
CA LYS A 213 -25.16 -9.82 -2.79
C LYS A 213 -24.79 -11.10 -2.04
#